data_76e933c691e5e344718e5cbc39715825
#
_entry.id   76e933c691e5e344718e5cbc39715825
#
_cell.length_a   1.000
_cell.length_b   1.000
_cell.length_c   1.000
_cell.angle_alpha   90.00
_cell.angle_beta   90.00
_cell.angle_gamma   90.00
#
_symmetry.space_group_name_H-M   'P 1'
#
loop_
_entity.id
_entity.type
_entity.pdbx_description
1 polymer ?
#
loop_
_entity_poly.entity_id
_entity_poly.type
_entity_poly.pdbx_seq_one_letter_code
_entity_poly.pdbx_strand_id
1 'polypeptide(L)'
;MKTENVRKGVFYLLVTSFLFSSQQALGKVLYYLSTFERTFYFSLVAAIIMGLLCKWKKQPLIAGNLKLIGMRSLFGYLSTVLLFLAATQTYLVANISLLSSTSTIFALLAAVIWLKEHMARGQVLSVFIAFAGILLILRPTGGFIEAESLAGLGAGFFAGLAYTVVRKLKDESPFTITFCFMSFSVIASLPFVLMQGFSPLGLKEIAVLILTGAVCAAAQYFLSVAYSYAPSTKISVYLYAQNLFAFLIGIVFFHELPDWIAIAGGCLLIGAGILNFISGREAQRRLSHDI
;
A
#
# COMPACT_ATOMS: atom_id res chain seq x y z
N MET A 1 -18.05 -18.03 -4.32
CA MET A 1 -17.81 -16.81 -3.50
C MET A 1 -17.00 -17.21 -2.27
N LYS A 2 -15.87 -16.51 -1.99
CA LYS A 2 -15.15 -16.72 -0.73
C LYS A 2 -16.02 -16.17 0.42
N THR A 3 -16.22 -16.97 1.47
CA THR A 3 -16.91 -16.50 2.69
C THR A 3 -16.12 -15.36 3.32
N GLU A 4 -16.81 -14.28 3.71
CA GLU A 4 -16.21 -13.15 4.39
C GLU A 4 -15.49 -13.61 5.67
N ASN A 5 -14.21 -13.28 5.81
CA ASN A 5 -13.41 -13.61 6.97
C ASN A 5 -12.49 -12.43 7.33
N VAL A 6 -12.98 -11.55 8.18
CA VAL A 6 -12.27 -10.34 8.61
C VAL A 6 -10.92 -10.66 9.25
N ARG A 7 -10.82 -11.72 10.04
CA ARG A 7 -9.55 -12.12 10.70
C ARG A 7 -8.46 -12.45 9.68
N LYS A 8 -8.84 -13.23 8.63
CA LYS A 8 -7.91 -13.53 7.53
C LYS A 8 -7.55 -12.27 6.76
N GLY A 9 -8.53 -11.40 6.47
CA GLY A 9 -8.29 -10.11 5.82
C GLY A 9 -7.27 -9.25 6.59
N VAL A 10 -7.45 -9.12 7.91
CA VAL A 10 -6.52 -8.37 8.80
C VAL A 10 -5.14 -9.00 8.78
N PHE A 11 -5.03 -10.33 8.94
CA PHE A 11 -3.74 -11.02 8.91
C PHE A 11 -2.96 -10.74 7.63
N TYR A 12 -3.59 -10.93 6.45
CA TYR A 12 -2.94 -10.67 5.18
C TYR A 12 -2.59 -9.19 4.99
N LEU A 13 -3.38 -8.27 5.54
CA LEU A 13 -3.09 -6.85 5.45
C LEU A 13 -1.91 -6.44 6.34
N LEU A 14 -1.77 -7.05 7.52
CA LEU A 14 -0.59 -6.87 8.37
C LEU A 14 0.69 -7.40 7.70
N VAL A 15 0.61 -8.57 7.04
CA VAL A 15 1.71 -9.09 6.21
C VAL A 15 2.04 -8.12 5.07
N THR A 16 1.03 -7.58 4.40
CA THR A 16 1.21 -6.55 3.36
C THR A 16 1.91 -5.32 3.91
N SER A 17 1.50 -4.83 5.08
CA SER A 17 2.09 -3.66 5.74
C SER A 17 3.55 -3.87 6.08
N PHE A 18 3.92 -5.04 6.59
CA PHE A 18 5.31 -5.41 6.83
C PHE A 18 6.15 -5.43 5.54
N LEU A 19 5.62 -6.03 4.48
CA LEU A 19 6.29 -6.12 3.19
C LEU A 19 6.47 -4.74 2.54
N PHE A 20 5.47 -3.85 2.61
CA PHE A 20 5.60 -2.48 2.11
C PHE A 20 6.66 -1.70 2.89
N SER A 21 6.74 -1.85 4.22
CA SER A 21 7.79 -1.23 5.02
C SER A 21 9.18 -1.74 4.63
N SER A 22 9.30 -3.05 4.42
CA SER A 22 10.55 -3.67 3.96
C SER A 22 10.94 -3.18 2.56
N GLN A 23 9.97 -3.05 1.65
CA GLN A 23 10.19 -2.49 0.31
C GLN A 23 10.69 -1.05 0.37
N GLN A 24 10.12 -0.22 1.24
CA GLN A 24 10.57 1.16 1.43
C GLN A 24 12.00 1.22 1.97
N ALA A 25 12.34 0.38 2.94
CA ALA A 25 13.70 0.30 3.50
C ALA A 25 14.73 -0.12 2.43
N LEU A 26 14.40 -1.12 1.62
CA LEU A 26 15.25 -1.54 0.48
C LEU A 26 15.38 -0.43 -0.57
N GLY A 27 14.31 0.33 -0.80
CA GLY A 27 14.29 1.45 -1.74
C GLY A 27 15.25 2.57 -1.40
N LYS A 28 15.67 2.72 -0.12
CA LYS A 28 16.70 3.69 0.30
C LYS A 28 18.05 3.43 -0.38
N VAL A 29 18.38 2.19 -0.71
CA VAL A 29 19.65 1.85 -1.40
C VAL A 29 19.64 2.30 -2.87
N LEU A 30 18.47 2.46 -3.45
CA LEU A 30 18.25 2.76 -4.87
C LEU A 30 17.84 4.24 -5.12
N TYR A 31 18.13 5.12 -4.17
CA TYR A 31 17.68 6.53 -4.23
C TYR A 31 18.19 7.32 -5.43
N TYR A 32 19.35 6.93 -5.97
CA TYR A 32 19.99 7.59 -7.12
C TYR A 32 19.33 7.27 -8.47
N LEU A 33 18.54 6.18 -8.54
CA LEU A 33 17.79 5.84 -9.75
C LEU A 33 16.61 6.80 -9.92
N SER A 34 16.30 7.13 -11.17
CA SER A 34 15.13 7.93 -11.47
C SER A 34 13.84 7.24 -11.04
N THR A 35 12.79 8.03 -10.83
CA THR A 35 11.44 7.51 -10.47
C THR A 35 10.99 6.42 -11.43
N PHE A 36 11.16 6.65 -12.74
CA PHE A 36 10.70 5.73 -13.77
C PHE A 36 11.56 4.47 -13.84
N GLU A 37 12.90 4.59 -13.67
CA GLU A 37 13.78 3.41 -13.61
C GLU A 37 13.46 2.52 -12.41
N ARG A 38 13.29 3.09 -11.22
CA ARG A 38 12.87 2.33 -10.03
C ARG A 38 11.57 1.60 -10.28
N THR A 39 10.55 2.33 -10.79
CA THR A 39 9.23 1.75 -11.10
C THR A 39 9.34 0.64 -12.14
N PHE A 40 10.12 0.84 -13.19
CA PHE A 40 10.34 -0.15 -14.24
C PHE A 40 10.97 -1.44 -13.70
N TYR A 41 12.12 -1.33 -13.02
CA TYR A 41 12.88 -2.50 -12.61
C TYR A 41 12.15 -3.37 -11.59
N PHE A 42 11.61 -2.78 -10.50
CA PHE A 42 10.92 -3.62 -9.52
C PHE A 42 9.60 -4.17 -10.08
N SER A 43 8.92 -3.43 -10.95
CA SER A 43 7.70 -3.94 -11.61
C SER A 43 8.02 -5.06 -12.59
N LEU A 44 9.14 -4.98 -13.30
CA LEU A 44 9.60 -6.03 -14.20
C LEU A 44 9.85 -7.34 -13.44
N VAL A 45 10.62 -7.28 -12.37
CA VAL A 45 10.86 -8.46 -11.51
C VAL A 45 9.55 -9.01 -10.94
N ALA A 46 8.69 -8.13 -10.43
CA ALA A 46 7.39 -8.54 -9.89
C ALA A 46 6.48 -9.16 -10.95
N ALA A 47 6.45 -8.61 -12.18
CA ALA A 47 5.67 -9.14 -13.29
C ALA A 47 6.18 -10.54 -13.70
N ILE A 48 7.50 -10.72 -13.79
CA ILE A 48 8.09 -12.03 -14.11
C ILE A 48 7.68 -13.07 -13.04
N ILE A 49 7.88 -12.75 -11.75
CA ILE A 49 7.52 -13.64 -10.64
C ILE A 49 6.03 -14.00 -10.69
N MET A 50 5.15 -13.00 -10.83
CA MET A 50 3.70 -13.22 -10.84
C MET A 50 3.25 -13.96 -12.11
N GLY A 51 3.85 -13.68 -13.26
CA GLY A 51 3.59 -14.41 -14.51
C GLY A 51 3.95 -15.90 -14.41
N LEU A 52 5.10 -16.22 -13.81
CA LEU A 52 5.51 -17.60 -13.54
C LEU A 52 4.55 -18.28 -12.54
N LEU A 53 4.16 -17.58 -11.47
CA LEU A 53 3.19 -18.10 -10.49
C LEU A 53 1.80 -18.28 -11.10
N CYS A 54 1.33 -17.39 -11.98
CA CYS A 54 0.08 -17.57 -12.72
C CYS A 54 0.12 -18.85 -13.54
N LYS A 55 1.19 -19.09 -14.31
CA LYS A 55 1.36 -20.32 -15.09
C LYS A 55 1.40 -21.56 -14.20
N TRP A 56 2.20 -21.52 -13.13
CA TRP A 56 2.32 -22.66 -12.21
C TRP A 56 1.00 -23.00 -11.50
N LYS A 57 0.26 -21.99 -11.08
CA LYS A 57 -1.05 -22.16 -10.41
C LYS A 57 -2.22 -22.28 -11.38
N LYS A 58 -1.95 -22.35 -12.71
CA LYS A 58 -2.97 -22.40 -13.77
C LYS A 58 -4.01 -21.28 -13.65
N GLN A 59 -3.56 -20.10 -13.27
CA GLN A 59 -4.41 -18.91 -13.20
C GLN A 59 -4.36 -18.14 -14.51
N PRO A 60 -5.46 -17.48 -14.93
CA PRO A 60 -5.48 -16.68 -16.14
C PRO A 60 -4.50 -15.51 -16.02
N LEU A 61 -3.76 -15.20 -17.09
CA LEU A 61 -2.88 -14.02 -17.16
C LEU A 61 -3.68 -12.73 -17.38
N ILE A 62 -4.86 -12.84 -17.98
CA ILE A 62 -5.74 -11.70 -18.26
C ILE A 62 -6.97 -11.81 -17.37
N ALA A 63 -7.34 -10.72 -16.71
CA ALA A 63 -8.53 -10.67 -15.87
C ALA A 63 -9.81 -10.63 -16.71
N GLY A 64 -10.89 -11.18 -16.18
CA GLY A 64 -12.20 -11.17 -16.86
C GLY A 64 -12.77 -9.74 -17.01
N ASN A 65 -12.53 -8.86 -16.05
CA ASN A 65 -12.98 -7.47 -16.09
C ASN A 65 -11.84 -6.51 -16.47
N LEU A 66 -11.62 -6.33 -17.78
CA LEU A 66 -10.56 -5.48 -18.32
C LEU A 66 -10.68 -4.01 -17.88
N LYS A 67 -11.90 -3.48 -17.73
CA LYS A 67 -12.11 -2.10 -17.29
C LYS A 67 -11.63 -1.89 -15.86
N LEU A 68 -12.03 -2.75 -14.94
CA LEU A 68 -11.62 -2.64 -13.53
C LEU A 68 -10.13 -2.90 -13.38
N ILE A 69 -9.55 -3.87 -14.09
CA ILE A 69 -8.11 -4.13 -13.99
C ILE A 69 -7.29 -2.98 -14.59
N GLY A 70 -7.77 -2.37 -15.67
CA GLY A 70 -7.16 -1.16 -16.25
C GLY A 70 -7.18 0.01 -15.25
N MET A 71 -8.32 0.26 -14.60
CA MET A 71 -8.43 1.29 -13.55
C MET A 71 -7.49 0.98 -12.37
N ARG A 72 -7.44 -0.28 -11.91
CA ARG A 72 -6.51 -0.72 -10.84
C ARG A 72 -5.06 -0.44 -11.22
N SER A 73 -4.69 -0.79 -12.43
CA SER A 73 -3.32 -0.64 -12.92
C SER A 73 -2.94 0.83 -13.11
N LEU A 74 -3.82 1.63 -13.69
CA LEU A 74 -3.60 3.07 -13.87
C LEU A 74 -3.47 3.80 -12.53
N PHE A 75 -4.42 3.61 -11.62
CA PHE A 75 -4.38 4.27 -10.31
C PHE A 75 -3.17 3.82 -9.49
N GLY A 76 -2.85 2.52 -9.52
CA GLY A 76 -1.67 1.99 -8.85
C GLY A 76 -0.36 2.56 -9.42
N TYR A 77 -0.26 2.68 -10.73
CA TYR A 77 0.90 3.27 -11.41
C TYR A 77 1.05 4.76 -11.07
N LEU A 78 -0.02 5.55 -11.20
CA LEU A 78 0.00 6.97 -10.83
C LEU A 78 0.40 7.17 -9.38
N SER A 79 -0.16 6.36 -8.47
CA SER A 79 0.25 6.39 -7.06
C SER A 79 1.74 6.14 -6.88
N THR A 80 2.29 5.13 -7.55
CA THR A 80 3.70 4.75 -7.43
C THR A 80 4.62 5.85 -7.97
N VAL A 81 4.31 6.39 -9.14
CA VAL A 81 5.10 7.47 -9.76
C VAL A 81 5.08 8.73 -8.90
N LEU A 82 3.89 9.15 -8.43
CA LEU A 82 3.75 10.33 -7.56
C LEU A 82 4.46 10.13 -6.21
N LEU A 83 4.42 8.93 -5.64
CA LEU A 83 5.15 8.61 -4.41
C LEU A 83 6.66 8.76 -4.59
N PHE A 84 7.20 8.25 -5.69
CA PHE A 84 8.63 8.38 -5.96
C PHE A 84 9.03 9.79 -6.37
N LEU A 85 8.17 10.55 -7.05
CA LEU A 85 8.40 11.97 -7.31
C LEU A 85 8.46 12.76 -5.99
N ALA A 86 7.55 12.51 -5.06
CA ALA A 86 7.61 13.09 -3.73
C ALA A 86 8.88 12.70 -2.97
N ALA A 87 9.40 11.49 -3.20
CA ALA A 87 10.60 10.97 -2.54
C ALA A 87 11.93 11.53 -3.08
N THR A 88 11.96 12.07 -4.30
CA THR A 88 13.22 12.53 -4.91
C THR A 88 13.71 13.87 -4.37
N GLN A 89 12.81 14.71 -3.90
CA GLN A 89 13.11 16.08 -3.50
C GLN A 89 13.28 16.24 -1.98
N THR A 90 12.68 15.37 -1.19
CA THR A 90 12.70 15.52 0.26
C THR A 90 13.31 14.27 0.91
N TYR A 91 14.47 14.42 1.53
CA TYR A 91 15.13 13.38 2.34
C TYR A 91 14.32 12.98 3.59
N LEU A 92 13.21 13.64 3.87
CA LEU A 92 12.33 13.35 4.99
C LEU A 92 11.36 12.21 4.63
N VAL A 93 11.85 10.98 4.77
CA VAL A 93 11.05 9.74 4.61
C VAL A 93 9.76 9.81 5.43
N ALA A 94 9.78 10.54 6.57
CA ALA A 94 8.64 10.80 7.42
C ALA A 94 7.48 11.49 6.66
N ASN A 95 7.73 12.58 5.95
CA ASN A 95 6.67 13.33 5.25
C ASN A 95 6.06 12.48 4.13
N ILE A 96 6.88 11.72 3.39
CA ILE A 96 6.41 10.84 2.32
C ILE A 96 5.54 9.71 2.88
N SER A 97 5.98 9.09 3.97
CA SER A 97 5.21 8.04 4.66
C SER A 97 3.88 8.56 5.19
N LEU A 98 3.85 9.78 5.73
CA LEU A 98 2.63 10.42 6.18
C LEU A 98 1.64 10.62 5.02
N LEU A 99 2.10 11.22 3.93
CA LEU A 99 1.26 11.53 2.79
C LEU A 99 0.76 10.24 2.11
N SER A 100 1.61 9.21 1.98
CA SER A 100 1.17 7.91 1.46
C SER A 100 0.17 7.21 2.39
N SER A 101 0.24 7.45 3.69
CA SER A 101 -0.71 6.90 4.68
C SER A 101 -2.12 7.48 4.54
N THR A 102 -2.28 8.64 3.89
CA THR A 102 -3.60 9.18 3.54
C THR A 102 -4.38 8.27 2.60
N SER A 103 -3.69 7.33 1.92
CA SER A 103 -4.33 6.30 1.08
C SER A 103 -5.39 5.49 1.82
N THR A 104 -5.20 5.25 3.11
CA THR A 104 -6.19 4.56 3.95
C THR A 104 -7.48 5.38 4.08
N ILE A 105 -7.36 6.70 4.27
CA ILE A 105 -8.52 7.60 4.35
C ILE A 105 -9.27 7.62 3.03
N PHE A 106 -8.54 7.80 1.92
CA PHE A 106 -9.14 7.81 0.59
C PHE A 106 -9.74 6.45 0.21
N ALA A 107 -9.13 5.33 0.61
CA ALA A 107 -9.70 4.00 0.41
C ALA A 107 -11.02 3.81 1.16
N LEU A 108 -11.11 4.32 2.39
CA LEU A 108 -12.33 4.27 3.19
C LEU A 108 -13.42 5.16 2.61
N LEU A 109 -13.09 6.39 2.23
CA LEU A 109 -14.03 7.30 1.58
C LEU A 109 -14.56 6.70 0.26
N ALA A 110 -13.67 6.18 -0.58
CA ALA A 110 -14.06 5.53 -1.83
C ALA A 110 -14.88 4.25 -1.59
N ALA A 111 -14.59 3.47 -0.54
CA ALA A 111 -15.38 2.30 -0.18
C ALA A 111 -16.81 2.68 0.23
N VAL A 112 -16.98 3.72 1.03
CA VAL A 112 -18.30 4.22 1.43
C VAL A 112 -19.06 4.77 0.22
N ILE A 113 -18.42 5.62 -0.59
CA ILE A 113 -19.10 6.32 -1.70
C ILE A 113 -19.34 5.36 -2.89
N TRP A 114 -18.33 4.62 -3.29
CA TRP A 114 -18.35 3.83 -4.53
C TRP A 114 -18.79 2.38 -4.34
N LEU A 115 -18.42 1.74 -3.20
CA LEU A 115 -18.84 0.38 -2.88
C LEU A 115 -20.10 0.34 -2.00
N LYS A 116 -20.54 1.50 -1.49
CA LYS A 116 -21.67 1.62 -0.54
C LYS A 116 -21.45 0.76 0.72
N GLU A 117 -20.20 0.60 1.14
CA GLU A 117 -19.86 -0.11 2.37
C GLU A 117 -20.25 0.76 3.58
N HIS A 118 -20.83 0.13 4.62
CA HIS A 118 -21.20 0.83 5.85
C HIS A 118 -20.03 0.86 6.82
N MET A 119 -19.83 2.01 7.48
CA MET A 119 -18.88 2.18 8.57
C MET A 119 -19.59 2.46 9.89
N ALA A 120 -19.21 1.73 10.94
CA ALA A 120 -19.63 2.07 12.29
C ALA A 120 -18.92 3.34 12.79
N ARG A 121 -19.58 4.12 13.66
CA ARG A 121 -19.00 5.36 14.21
C ARG A 121 -17.65 5.14 14.88
N GLY A 122 -17.47 4.03 15.60
CA GLY A 122 -16.19 3.70 16.21
C GLY A 122 -15.10 3.35 15.21
N GLN A 123 -15.44 2.84 14.01
CA GLN A 123 -14.47 2.64 12.93
C GLN A 123 -14.01 3.97 12.33
N VAL A 124 -14.93 4.95 12.19
CA VAL A 124 -14.56 6.32 11.78
C VAL A 124 -13.60 6.93 12.79
N LEU A 125 -13.93 6.84 14.09
CA LEU A 125 -13.07 7.35 15.16
C LEU A 125 -11.67 6.69 15.13
N SER A 126 -11.60 5.38 14.90
CA SER A 126 -10.33 4.65 14.83
C SER A 126 -9.40 5.16 13.72
N VAL A 127 -9.96 5.62 12.58
CA VAL A 127 -9.18 6.20 11.49
C VAL A 127 -8.53 7.51 11.92
N PHE A 128 -9.27 8.39 12.60
CA PHE A 128 -8.74 9.65 13.11
C PHE A 128 -7.67 9.44 14.20
N ILE A 129 -7.90 8.50 15.12
CA ILE A 129 -6.90 8.14 16.16
C ILE A 129 -5.63 7.60 15.51
N ALA A 130 -5.75 6.71 14.52
CA ALA A 130 -4.61 6.17 13.79
C ALA A 130 -3.83 7.28 13.07
N PHE A 131 -4.54 8.18 12.40
CA PHE A 131 -3.91 9.30 11.70
C PHE A 131 -3.19 10.25 12.66
N ALA A 132 -3.77 10.54 13.83
CA ALA A 132 -3.11 11.31 14.89
C ALA A 132 -1.84 10.59 15.39
N GLY A 133 -1.88 9.27 15.56
CA GLY A 133 -0.70 8.46 15.90
C GLY A 133 0.40 8.58 14.87
N ILE A 134 0.07 8.56 13.57
CA ILE A 134 1.04 8.76 12.48
C ILE A 134 1.68 10.15 12.56
N LEU A 135 0.87 11.20 12.79
CA LEU A 135 1.39 12.57 12.94
C LEU A 135 2.42 12.68 14.07
N LEU A 136 2.20 11.99 15.20
CA LEU A 136 3.14 11.96 16.31
C LEU A 136 4.44 11.20 15.98
N ILE A 137 4.36 10.08 15.22
CA ILE A 137 5.54 9.31 14.82
C ILE A 137 6.37 10.08 13.80
N LEU A 138 5.72 10.62 12.77
CA LEU A 138 6.42 11.14 11.60
C LEU A 138 6.83 12.61 11.76
N ARG A 139 6.15 13.38 12.64
CA ARG A 139 6.43 14.80 12.92
C ARG A 139 6.76 15.60 11.66
N PRO A 140 5.81 15.79 10.76
CA PRO A 140 6.07 16.46 9.50
C PRO A 140 6.62 17.87 9.78
N THR A 141 7.86 18.11 9.36
CA THR A 141 8.50 19.42 9.40
C THR A 141 8.57 19.96 7.99
N GLY A 142 7.85 21.03 7.69
CA GLY A 142 7.87 21.67 6.37
C GLY A 142 6.49 22.08 5.85
N GLY A 143 6.48 22.93 4.85
CA GLY A 143 5.25 23.48 4.27
C GLY A 143 4.44 22.40 3.52
N PHE A 144 3.16 22.31 3.85
CA PHE A 144 2.23 21.38 3.15
C PHE A 144 1.89 21.82 1.71
N ILE A 145 2.39 22.97 1.26
CA ILE A 145 2.04 23.59 -0.04
C ILE A 145 3.13 23.35 -1.09
N GLU A 146 4.22 22.64 -0.74
CA GLU A 146 5.26 22.31 -1.69
C GLU A 146 4.77 21.26 -2.71
N ALA A 147 5.31 21.30 -3.94
CA ALA A 147 4.90 20.39 -5.03
C ALA A 147 5.06 18.92 -4.64
N GLU A 148 6.05 18.60 -3.81
CA GLU A 148 6.33 17.27 -3.28
C GLU A 148 5.23 16.78 -2.33
N SER A 149 4.72 17.68 -1.48
CA SER A 149 3.60 17.39 -0.58
C SER A 149 2.33 17.11 -1.36
N LEU A 150 2.06 17.87 -2.42
CA LEU A 150 0.94 17.64 -3.32
C LEU A 150 1.09 16.31 -4.08
N ALA A 151 2.30 15.99 -4.56
CA ALA A 151 2.58 14.70 -5.20
C ALA A 151 2.35 13.53 -4.22
N GLY A 152 2.82 13.64 -2.98
CA GLY A 152 2.59 12.64 -1.93
C GLY A 152 1.10 12.45 -1.58
N LEU A 153 0.35 13.55 -1.50
CA LEU A 153 -1.10 13.50 -1.27
C LEU A 153 -1.83 12.86 -2.47
N GLY A 154 -1.43 13.23 -3.69
CA GLY A 154 -1.91 12.60 -4.93
C GLY A 154 -1.60 11.10 -4.98
N ALA A 155 -0.40 10.70 -4.53
CA ALA A 155 -0.03 9.29 -4.39
C ALA A 155 -0.99 8.55 -3.45
N GLY A 156 -1.29 9.13 -2.27
CA GLY A 156 -2.26 8.58 -1.34
C GLY A 156 -3.66 8.48 -1.93
N PHE A 157 -4.12 9.51 -2.65
CA PHE A 157 -5.42 9.51 -3.32
C PHE A 157 -5.55 8.37 -4.33
N PHE A 158 -4.60 8.25 -5.26
CA PHE A 158 -4.65 7.19 -6.26
C PHE A 158 -4.43 5.80 -5.67
N ALA A 159 -3.61 5.65 -4.62
CA ALA A 159 -3.49 4.38 -3.89
C ALA A 159 -4.84 3.97 -3.28
N GLY A 160 -5.54 4.89 -2.62
CA GLY A 160 -6.85 4.63 -2.03
C GLY A 160 -7.88 4.17 -3.07
N LEU A 161 -7.95 4.84 -4.22
CA LEU A 161 -8.78 4.40 -5.34
C LEU A 161 -8.38 3.01 -5.85
N ALA A 162 -7.07 2.76 -6.02
CA ALA A 162 -6.56 1.46 -6.46
C ALA A 162 -6.97 0.33 -5.51
N TYR A 163 -6.88 0.53 -4.20
CA TYR A 163 -7.28 -0.46 -3.19
C TYR A 163 -8.79 -0.73 -3.23
N THR A 164 -9.60 0.31 -3.44
CA THR A 164 -11.05 0.17 -3.61
C THR A 164 -11.40 -0.64 -4.86
N VAL A 165 -10.66 -0.45 -5.96
CA VAL A 165 -10.82 -1.28 -7.18
C VAL A 165 -10.41 -2.72 -6.92
N VAL A 166 -9.33 -2.98 -6.16
CA VAL A 166 -8.95 -4.35 -5.76
C VAL A 166 -10.10 -5.03 -5.02
N ARG A 167 -10.80 -4.32 -4.14
CA ARG A 167 -11.98 -4.86 -3.46
C ARG A 167 -13.12 -5.21 -4.44
N LYS A 168 -13.33 -4.42 -5.49
CA LYS A 168 -14.29 -4.76 -6.57
C LYS A 168 -13.87 -6.01 -7.36
N LEU A 169 -12.57 -6.25 -7.48
CA LEU A 169 -11.99 -7.41 -8.16
C LEU A 169 -11.86 -8.65 -7.26
N LYS A 170 -12.61 -8.73 -6.14
CA LYS A 170 -12.51 -9.81 -5.14
C LYS A 170 -12.70 -11.22 -5.71
N ASP A 171 -13.41 -11.35 -6.82
CA ASP A 171 -13.70 -12.64 -7.49
C ASP A 171 -12.61 -13.02 -8.52
N GLU A 172 -11.72 -12.08 -8.87
CA GLU A 172 -10.56 -12.32 -9.72
C GLU A 172 -9.40 -12.94 -8.93
N SER A 173 -8.52 -13.63 -9.63
CA SER A 173 -7.31 -14.19 -9.01
C SER A 173 -6.36 -13.09 -8.53
N PRO A 174 -5.92 -13.09 -7.25
CA PRO A 174 -4.90 -12.15 -6.77
C PRO A 174 -3.59 -12.20 -7.57
N PHE A 175 -3.22 -13.35 -8.10
CA PHE A 175 -2.07 -13.50 -9.01
C PHE A 175 -2.27 -12.68 -10.28
N THR A 176 -3.42 -12.82 -10.91
CA THR A 176 -3.79 -12.10 -12.15
C THR A 176 -3.85 -10.58 -11.91
N ILE A 177 -4.49 -10.14 -10.82
CA ILE A 177 -4.57 -8.71 -10.47
C ILE A 177 -3.17 -8.12 -10.34
N THR A 178 -2.28 -8.81 -9.61
CA THR A 178 -0.91 -8.33 -9.38
C THR A 178 -0.09 -8.37 -10.67
N PHE A 179 -0.19 -9.45 -11.46
CA PHE A 179 0.50 -9.57 -12.74
C PHE A 179 0.12 -8.45 -13.71
N CYS A 180 -1.18 -8.21 -13.91
CA CYS A 180 -1.66 -7.17 -14.82
C CYS A 180 -1.18 -5.77 -14.39
N PHE A 181 -1.24 -5.47 -13.09
CA PHE A 181 -0.77 -4.20 -12.56
C PHE A 181 0.73 -4.00 -12.78
N MET A 182 1.54 -5.01 -12.47
CA MET A 182 2.99 -4.92 -12.63
C MET A 182 3.39 -4.84 -14.11
N SER A 183 2.75 -5.62 -14.98
CA SER A 183 2.97 -5.55 -16.43
C SER A 183 2.59 -4.18 -17.00
N PHE A 184 1.48 -3.61 -16.57
CA PHE A 184 1.09 -2.25 -16.95
C PHE A 184 2.15 -1.23 -16.51
N SER A 185 2.66 -1.35 -15.28
CA SER A 185 3.68 -0.44 -14.74
C SER A 185 4.99 -0.51 -15.52
N VAL A 186 5.40 -1.71 -15.97
CA VAL A 186 6.56 -1.88 -16.88
C VAL A 186 6.32 -1.14 -18.19
N ILE A 187 5.21 -1.39 -18.85
CA ILE A 187 4.88 -0.80 -20.16
C ILE A 187 4.78 0.73 -20.05
N ALA A 188 4.12 1.22 -19.02
CA ALA A 188 3.93 2.66 -18.81
C ALA A 188 5.22 3.40 -18.43
N SER A 189 6.17 2.76 -17.75
CA SER A 189 7.45 3.37 -17.38
C SER A 189 8.49 3.31 -18.50
N LEU A 190 8.41 2.33 -19.39
CA LEU A 190 9.42 2.07 -20.42
C LEU A 190 9.74 3.28 -21.31
N PRO A 191 8.75 4.03 -21.86
CA PRO A 191 9.04 5.19 -22.70
C PRO A 191 9.88 6.24 -21.96
N PHE A 192 9.59 6.51 -20.70
CA PHE A 192 10.30 7.49 -19.90
C PHE A 192 11.73 7.05 -19.59
N VAL A 193 11.94 5.75 -19.32
CA VAL A 193 13.28 5.20 -19.11
C VAL A 193 14.10 5.24 -20.40
N LEU A 194 13.50 4.94 -21.56
CA LEU A 194 14.19 5.05 -22.85
C LEU A 194 14.59 6.49 -23.20
N MET A 195 13.77 7.48 -22.78
CA MET A 195 14.11 8.92 -22.99
C MET A 195 15.20 9.41 -22.05
N GLN A 196 15.26 8.91 -20.80
CA GLN A 196 16.25 9.32 -19.81
C GLN A 196 17.57 8.53 -19.91
N GLY A 197 17.55 7.37 -20.54
CA GLY A 197 18.63 6.39 -20.54
C GLY A 197 18.60 5.50 -19.29
N PHE A 198 19.31 4.38 -19.37
CA PHE A 198 19.46 3.45 -18.24
C PHE A 198 20.71 3.80 -17.43
N SER A 199 20.57 3.89 -16.12
CA SER A 199 21.71 4.06 -15.21
C SER A 199 22.53 2.77 -15.14
N PRO A 200 23.88 2.86 -15.06
CA PRO A 200 24.72 1.69 -14.88
C PRO A 200 24.42 1.03 -13.53
N LEU A 201 24.21 -0.28 -13.54
CA LEU A 201 23.89 -1.07 -12.35
C LEU A 201 25.03 -2.03 -12.03
N GLY A 202 25.50 -2.02 -10.78
CA GLY A 202 26.41 -3.02 -10.25
C GLY A 202 25.65 -4.27 -9.76
N LEU A 203 26.39 -5.32 -9.41
CA LEU A 203 25.80 -6.57 -8.90
C LEU A 203 24.98 -6.37 -7.62
N LYS A 204 25.42 -5.47 -6.75
CA LYS A 204 24.71 -5.15 -5.49
C LYS A 204 23.36 -4.52 -5.77
N GLU A 205 23.32 -3.56 -6.67
CA GLU A 205 22.08 -2.87 -7.08
C GLU A 205 21.11 -3.82 -7.75
N ILE A 206 21.58 -4.69 -8.61
CA ILE A 206 20.76 -5.73 -9.25
C ILE A 206 20.16 -6.68 -8.20
N ALA A 207 20.94 -7.12 -7.23
CA ALA A 207 20.45 -7.97 -6.15
C ALA A 207 19.36 -7.27 -5.32
N VAL A 208 19.56 -5.99 -4.96
CA VAL A 208 18.58 -5.19 -4.23
C VAL A 208 17.32 -4.98 -5.07
N LEU A 209 17.43 -4.72 -6.37
CA LEU A 209 16.28 -4.57 -7.28
C LEU A 209 15.46 -5.87 -7.37
N ILE A 210 16.12 -7.02 -7.49
CA ILE A 210 15.45 -8.33 -7.50
C ILE A 210 14.71 -8.56 -6.18
N LEU A 211 15.36 -8.31 -5.04
CA LEU A 211 14.76 -8.46 -3.72
C LEU A 211 13.57 -7.50 -3.55
N THR A 212 13.73 -6.24 -3.92
CA THR A 212 12.67 -5.22 -3.84
C THR A 212 11.47 -5.60 -4.72
N GLY A 213 11.71 -6.10 -5.93
CA GLY A 213 10.67 -6.57 -6.85
C GLY A 213 9.93 -7.81 -6.31
N ALA A 214 10.66 -8.75 -5.71
CA ALA A 214 10.05 -9.93 -5.08
C ALA A 214 9.17 -9.56 -3.87
N VAL A 215 9.67 -8.67 -3.00
CA VAL A 215 8.92 -8.15 -1.86
C VAL A 215 7.69 -7.36 -2.33
N CYS A 216 7.82 -6.55 -3.37
CA CYS A 216 6.70 -5.82 -3.98
C CYS A 216 5.63 -6.78 -4.52
N ALA A 217 6.05 -7.82 -5.27
CA ALA A 217 5.15 -8.83 -5.80
C ALA A 217 4.35 -9.51 -4.68
N ALA A 218 5.02 -9.92 -3.61
CA ALA A 218 4.39 -10.53 -2.44
C ALA A 218 3.43 -9.54 -1.74
N ALA A 219 3.84 -8.28 -1.53
CA ALA A 219 3.02 -7.26 -0.90
C ALA A 219 1.71 -7.02 -1.67
N GLN A 220 1.78 -6.84 -2.98
CA GLN A 220 0.62 -6.61 -3.83
C GLN A 220 -0.29 -7.84 -3.94
N TYR A 221 0.30 -9.03 -3.94
CA TYR A 221 -0.46 -10.27 -3.88
C TYR A 221 -1.25 -10.38 -2.57
N PHE A 222 -0.60 -10.24 -1.41
CA PHE A 222 -1.28 -10.32 -0.11
C PHE A 222 -2.28 -9.20 0.10
N LEU A 223 -2.04 -7.98 -0.42
CA LEU A 223 -3.02 -6.91 -0.47
C LEU A 223 -4.30 -7.37 -1.19
N SER A 224 -4.16 -7.94 -2.37
CA SER A 224 -5.28 -8.43 -3.17
C SER A 224 -6.02 -9.58 -2.46
N VAL A 225 -5.28 -10.47 -1.81
CA VAL A 225 -5.85 -11.54 -0.96
C VAL A 225 -6.63 -10.94 0.21
N ALA A 226 -6.09 -9.95 0.92
CA ALA A 226 -6.74 -9.32 2.07
C ALA A 226 -8.11 -8.74 1.68
N TYR A 227 -8.15 -7.94 0.62
CA TYR A 227 -9.39 -7.33 0.13
C TYR A 227 -10.37 -8.33 -0.51
N SER A 228 -9.93 -9.52 -0.88
CA SER A 228 -10.85 -10.59 -1.29
C SER A 228 -11.60 -11.21 -0.11
N TYR A 229 -11.04 -11.17 1.10
CA TYR A 229 -11.64 -11.76 2.30
C TYR A 229 -12.54 -10.81 3.09
N ALA A 230 -12.32 -9.49 3.03
CA ALA A 230 -13.09 -8.57 3.88
C ALA A 230 -13.32 -7.20 3.22
N PRO A 231 -14.39 -6.49 3.61
CA PRO A 231 -14.67 -5.12 3.18
C PRO A 231 -13.55 -4.15 3.55
N SER A 232 -13.32 -3.15 2.70
CA SER A 232 -12.30 -2.12 2.91
C SER A 232 -12.54 -1.37 4.22
N THR A 233 -13.78 -1.05 4.55
CA THR A 233 -14.18 -0.35 5.78
C THR A 233 -13.80 -1.11 7.06
N LYS A 234 -13.69 -2.44 7.00
CA LYS A 234 -13.33 -3.26 8.16
C LYS A 234 -11.83 -3.46 8.33
N ILE A 235 -11.05 -3.38 7.25
CA ILE A 235 -9.64 -3.79 7.30
C ILE A 235 -8.63 -2.68 6.93
N SER A 236 -9.00 -1.65 6.15
CA SER A 236 -8.01 -0.68 5.62
C SER A 236 -7.23 0.06 6.71
N VAL A 237 -7.80 0.28 7.90
CA VAL A 237 -7.10 0.93 9.01
C VAL A 237 -5.82 0.17 9.41
N TYR A 238 -5.74 -1.14 9.18
CA TYR A 238 -4.56 -1.94 9.50
C TYR A 238 -3.39 -1.70 8.53
N LEU A 239 -3.60 -1.01 7.40
CA LEU A 239 -2.50 -0.52 6.57
C LEU A 239 -1.61 0.48 7.31
N TYR A 240 -2.13 1.17 8.31
CA TYR A 240 -1.32 2.06 9.15
C TYR A 240 -0.23 1.31 9.93
N ALA A 241 -0.35 -0.01 10.12
CA ALA A 241 0.71 -0.83 10.69
C ALA A 241 2.02 -0.76 9.87
N GLN A 242 1.96 -0.37 8.60
CA GLN A 242 3.14 -0.11 7.79
C GLN A 242 4.07 0.93 8.45
N ASN A 243 3.51 1.99 9.03
CA ASN A 243 4.31 3.01 9.73
C ASN A 243 4.93 2.47 11.02
N LEU A 244 4.20 1.60 11.73
CA LEU A 244 4.75 0.92 12.91
C LEU A 244 5.88 -0.03 12.53
N PHE A 245 5.73 -0.81 11.46
CA PHE A 245 6.81 -1.67 10.97
C PHE A 245 8.00 -0.87 10.44
N ALA A 246 7.77 0.24 9.73
CA ALA A 246 8.84 1.13 9.29
C ALA A 246 9.63 1.69 10.47
N PHE A 247 8.94 2.08 11.54
CA PHE A 247 9.52 2.51 12.80
C PHE A 247 10.37 1.42 13.46
N LEU A 248 9.85 0.19 13.57
CA LEU A 248 10.59 -0.95 14.11
C LEU A 248 11.83 -1.30 13.27
N ILE A 249 11.73 -1.23 11.95
CA ILE A 249 12.85 -1.42 11.02
C ILE A 249 13.91 -0.32 11.26
N GLY A 250 13.48 0.93 11.48
CA GLY A 250 14.36 2.05 11.84
C GLY A 250 15.19 1.77 13.08
N ILE A 251 14.54 1.28 14.15
CA ILE A 251 15.23 0.90 15.40
C ILE A 251 16.24 -0.23 15.16
N VAL A 252 15.81 -1.33 14.54
CA VAL A 252 16.60 -2.57 14.46
C VAL A 252 17.77 -2.45 13.47
N PHE A 253 17.54 -1.86 12.30
CA PHE A 253 18.54 -1.83 11.22
C PHE A 253 19.30 -0.51 11.11
N PHE A 254 18.72 0.58 11.57
CA PHE A 254 19.30 1.92 11.47
C PHE A 254 19.67 2.50 12.82
N HIS A 255 19.42 1.77 13.93
CA HIS A 255 19.69 2.17 15.32
C HIS A 255 19.08 3.53 15.70
N GLU A 256 17.93 3.84 15.09
CA GLU A 256 17.15 5.05 15.39
C GLU A 256 16.42 4.85 16.71
N LEU A 257 16.89 5.50 17.79
CA LEU A 257 16.24 5.40 19.10
C LEU A 257 14.96 6.26 19.12
N PRO A 258 13.80 5.65 19.43
CA PRO A 258 12.56 6.39 19.51
C PRO A 258 12.53 7.28 20.73
N ASP A 259 11.97 8.46 20.59
CA ASP A 259 11.59 9.27 21.72
C ASP A 259 10.16 8.97 22.21
N TRP A 260 9.81 9.56 23.34
CA TRP A 260 8.52 9.32 24.00
C TRP A 260 7.30 9.67 23.13
N ILE A 261 7.42 10.68 22.25
CA ILE A 261 6.33 11.10 21.38
C ILE A 261 6.08 10.06 20.27
N ALA A 262 7.18 9.50 19.71
CA ALA A 262 7.05 8.42 18.72
C ALA A 262 6.46 7.15 19.35
N ILE A 263 6.84 6.82 20.60
CA ILE A 263 6.25 5.70 21.34
C ILE A 263 4.75 5.94 21.57
N ALA A 264 4.35 7.15 21.99
CA ALA A 264 2.94 7.50 22.19
C ALA A 264 2.15 7.36 20.87
N GLY A 265 2.72 7.82 19.74
CA GLY A 265 2.13 7.62 18.41
C GLY A 265 1.93 6.15 18.05
N GLY A 266 2.91 5.30 18.33
CA GLY A 266 2.81 3.84 18.17
C GLY A 266 1.68 3.22 19.00
N CYS A 267 1.53 3.64 20.26
CA CYS A 267 0.43 3.21 21.12
C CYS A 267 -0.94 3.62 20.55
N LEU A 268 -1.06 4.84 19.99
CA LEU A 268 -2.30 5.27 19.33
C LEU A 268 -2.64 4.42 18.11
N LEU A 269 -1.65 4.05 17.29
CA LEU A 269 -1.86 3.15 16.14
C LEU A 269 -2.39 1.79 16.56
N ILE A 270 -1.80 1.19 17.60
CA ILE A 270 -2.24 -0.10 18.15
C ILE A 270 -3.66 0.04 18.70
N GLY A 271 -3.91 1.07 19.52
CA GLY A 271 -5.23 1.35 20.09
C GLY A 271 -6.31 1.56 19.03
N ALA A 272 -6.00 2.30 17.96
CA ALA A 272 -6.89 2.49 16.83
C ALA A 272 -7.23 1.17 16.11
N GLY A 273 -6.24 0.28 15.90
CA GLY A 273 -6.46 -1.04 15.32
C GLY A 273 -7.42 -1.90 16.18
N ILE A 274 -7.24 -1.87 17.50
CA ILE A 274 -8.10 -2.59 18.45
C ILE A 274 -9.53 -2.00 18.43
N LEU A 275 -9.66 -0.67 18.49
CA LEU A 275 -10.95 0.02 18.44
C LEU A 275 -11.72 -0.31 17.14
N ASN A 276 -11.02 -0.28 16.00
CA ASN A 276 -11.63 -0.64 14.71
C ASN A 276 -12.18 -2.06 14.72
N PHE A 277 -11.43 -3.01 15.28
CA PHE A 277 -11.83 -4.42 15.36
C PHE A 277 -13.06 -4.61 16.24
N ILE A 278 -13.06 -4.01 17.45
CA ILE A 278 -14.18 -4.10 18.40
C ILE A 278 -15.44 -3.48 17.80
N SER A 279 -15.33 -2.24 17.29
CA SER A 279 -16.47 -1.52 16.71
C SER A 279 -17.06 -2.22 15.49
N GLY A 280 -16.22 -2.85 14.67
CA GLY A 280 -16.68 -3.64 13.52
C GLY A 280 -17.44 -4.90 13.94
N ARG A 281 -17.03 -5.54 15.04
CA ARG A 281 -17.73 -6.71 15.58
C ARG A 281 -19.07 -6.36 16.23
N GLU A 282 -19.14 -5.25 16.96
CA GLU A 282 -20.40 -4.77 17.58
C GLU A 282 -21.44 -4.40 16.51
N ALA A 283 -21.02 -3.69 15.47
CA ALA A 283 -21.91 -3.34 14.36
C ALA A 283 -22.48 -4.60 13.68
N GLN A 284 -21.65 -5.63 13.51
CA GLN A 284 -22.10 -6.89 12.91
C GLN A 284 -23.08 -7.65 13.82
N ARG A 285 -22.86 -7.63 15.13
CA ARG A 285 -23.79 -8.24 16.11
C ARG A 285 -25.15 -7.55 16.11
N ARG A 286 -25.20 -6.21 16.07
CA ARG A 286 -26.47 -5.47 16.03
C ARG A 286 -27.29 -5.83 14.80
N LEU A 287 -26.66 -5.88 13.62
CA LEU A 287 -27.33 -6.29 12.38
C LEU A 287 -27.85 -7.74 12.40
N SER A 288 -27.24 -8.63 13.18
CA SER A 288 -27.71 -10.02 13.33
C SER A 288 -28.80 -10.21 14.39
N HIS A 289 -29.05 -9.20 15.23
CA HIS A 289 -30.15 -9.21 16.20
C HIS A 289 -31.43 -8.54 15.67
N ASP A 290 -31.31 -7.72 14.63
CA ASP A 290 -32.42 -6.99 13.99
C ASP A 290 -33.07 -7.81 12.83
N ILE A 291 -32.60 -9.04 12.58
CA ILE A 291 -33.14 -10.01 11.62
C ILE A 291 -33.72 -11.23 12.38
#